data_7f343dd75732ad3729cc6e2631001081
#
_entry.id   7f343dd75732ad3729cc6e2631001081
#
_cell.length_a   1.000
_cell.length_b   1.000
_cell.length_c   1.000
_cell.angle_alpha   90.00
_cell.angle_beta   90.00
_cell.angle_gamma   90.00
#
_symmetry.space_group_name_H-M   'P 1'
#
loop_
_entity.id
_entity.type
_entity.pdbx_description
1 polymer ?
#
loop_
_entity_poly.entity_id
_entity_poly.type
_entity_poly.pdbx_seq_one_letter_code
_entity_poly.pdbx_strand_id
1 'polypeptide(L)'
;MNYKTVKPFIKWAGGKSQLLNEIRAKYPETMDKYCEPFVGGGAVLLDVLANCHPKEVLINDINAELIGTYKQIRDNIDDVVALLAELQERFWEKDDATRKEMYMAKRERFNQLIFANSTGVETAVLFIFLNK
;
A
#
# COMPACT_ATOMS: atom_id res chain seq x y z
N MET A 1 6.31 24.72 9.47
CA MET A 1 5.06 24.02 9.15
C MET A 1 5.12 22.61 9.73
N ASN A 2 4.10 22.21 10.46
CA ASN A 2 4.03 20.86 11.03
C ASN A 2 3.38 19.91 10.04
N TYR A 3 4.18 19.09 9.40
CA TYR A 3 3.69 18.05 8.50
C TYR A 3 3.14 16.85 9.29
N LYS A 4 1.96 16.38 8.90
CA LYS A 4 1.46 15.08 9.37
C LYS A 4 2.28 13.97 8.72
N THR A 5 2.75 13.04 9.53
CA THR A 5 3.52 11.90 9.02
C THR A 5 2.60 10.70 8.83
N VAL A 6 2.52 10.21 7.61
CA VAL A 6 1.81 8.98 7.25
C VAL A 6 2.83 7.99 6.68
N LYS A 7 2.92 6.83 7.31
CA LYS A 7 3.85 5.78 6.87
C LYS A 7 3.25 4.97 5.72
N PRO A 8 4.08 4.55 4.74
CA PRO A 8 3.66 3.56 3.75
C PRO A 8 3.11 2.29 4.41
N PHE A 9 2.06 1.71 3.83
CA PHE A 9 1.41 0.49 4.33
C PHE A 9 2.15 -0.79 3.96
N ILE A 10 3.14 -0.72 3.09
CA ILE A 10 3.98 -1.85 2.66
C ILE A 10 5.45 -1.43 2.67
N LYS A 11 6.33 -2.44 2.77
CA LYS A 11 7.76 -2.27 2.47
C LYS A 11 7.97 -2.39 0.97
N TRP A 12 8.58 -1.39 0.36
CA TRP A 12 8.81 -1.35 -1.09
C TRP A 12 10.22 -0.86 -1.40
N ALA A 13 10.90 -1.53 -2.31
CA ALA A 13 12.24 -1.15 -2.73
C ALA A 13 12.24 0.23 -3.40
N GLY A 14 13.25 1.05 -3.11
CA GLY A 14 13.34 2.40 -3.65
C GLY A 14 12.39 3.42 -3.03
N GLY A 15 11.89 3.16 -1.82
CA GLY A 15 11.01 4.07 -1.08
C GLY A 15 11.64 5.45 -0.86
N LYS A 16 10.81 6.49 -0.94
CA LYS A 16 11.23 7.90 -0.88
C LYS A 16 11.08 8.54 0.50
N SER A 17 10.77 7.74 1.54
CA SER A 17 10.54 8.26 2.91
C SER A 17 11.71 9.07 3.46
N GLN A 18 12.93 8.67 3.16
CA GLN A 18 14.15 9.36 3.59
C GLN A 18 14.34 10.72 2.92
N LEU A 19 13.73 10.92 1.76
CA LEU A 19 13.84 12.14 0.96
C LEU A 19 12.69 13.12 1.19
N LEU A 20 11.72 12.80 2.04
CA LEU A 20 10.51 13.62 2.22
C LEU A 20 10.81 15.06 2.60
N ASN A 21 11.78 15.31 3.47
CA ASN A 21 12.13 16.67 3.88
C ASN A 21 12.64 17.50 2.70
N GLU A 22 13.46 16.91 1.84
CA GLU A 22 13.97 17.57 0.63
C GLU A 22 12.85 17.78 -0.41
N ILE A 23 11.97 16.81 -0.56
CA ILE A 23 10.83 16.86 -1.49
C ILE A 23 9.83 17.92 -1.05
N ARG A 24 9.50 17.98 0.26
CA ARG A 24 8.60 18.99 0.84
C ARG A 24 9.07 20.42 0.57
N ALA A 25 10.37 20.65 0.59
CA ALA A 25 10.95 21.96 0.29
C ALA A 25 10.70 22.41 -1.18
N LYS A 26 10.31 21.49 -2.05
CA LYS A 26 9.99 21.74 -3.46
C LYS A 26 8.49 21.78 -3.75
N TYR A 27 7.63 21.54 -2.77
CA TYR A 27 6.20 21.65 -2.99
C TYR A 27 5.80 23.08 -3.36
N PRO A 28 4.87 23.25 -4.31
CA PRO A 28 4.29 24.57 -4.59
C PRO A 28 3.43 25.04 -3.41
N GLU A 29 3.19 26.34 -3.31
CA GLU A 29 2.34 26.92 -2.25
C GLU A 29 0.92 26.35 -2.29
N THR A 30 0.40 26.09 -3.50
CA THR A 30 -0.89 25.47 -3.72
C THR A 30 -0.73 24.30 -4.69
N MET A 31 -1.45 23.21 -4.42
CA MET A 31 -1.39 22.00 -5.23
C MET A 31 -2.82 21.56 -5.58
N ASP A 32 -3.29 21.91 -6.78
CA ASP A 32 -4.60 21.48 -7.27
C ASP A 32 -4.58 20.06 -7.85
N LYS A 33 -3.48 19.71 -8.51
CA LYS A 33 -3.31 18.41 -9.16
C LYS A 33 -1.96 17.79 -8.77
N TYR A 34 -1.98 16.49 -8.57
CA TYR A 34 -0.79 15.71 -8.26
C TYR A 34 -0.71 14.48 -9.16
N CYS A 35 0.45 14.24 -9.74
CA CYS A 35 0.71 13.06 -10.54
C CYS A 35 2.00 12.38 -10.08
N GLU A 36 1.92 11.09 -9.81
CA GLU A 36 3.09 10.27 -9.44
C GLU A 36 3.14 9.01 -10.32
N PRO A 37 3.94 9.00 -11.40
CA PRO A 37 4.00 7.89 -12.35
C PRO A 37 4.74 6.67 -11.83
N PHE A 38 5.50 6.80 -10.74
CA PHE A 38 6.26 5.73 -10.09
C PHE A 38 5.96 5.72 -8.59
N VAL A 39 4.70 5.44 -8.24
CA VAL A 39 4.19 5.63 -6.87
C VAL A 39 4.86 4.71 -5.85
N GLY A 40 5.19 3.47 -6.21
CA GLY A 40 5.81 2.51 -5.30
C GLY A 40 5.04 2.35 -4.00
N GLY A 41 5.72 2.38 -2.86
CA GLY A 41 5.14 2.28 -1.53
C GLY A 41 4.30 3.47 -1.09
N GLY A 42 4.30 4.57 -1.86
CA GLY A 42 3.42 5.71 -1.65
C GLY A 42 3.86 6.71 -0.60
N ALA A 43 5.15 6.76 -0.26
CA ALA A 43 5.65 7.71 0.74
C ALA A 43 5.31 9.17 0.39
N VAL A 44 5.53 9.58 -0.85
CA VAL A 44 5.22 10.94 -1.32
C VAL A 44 3.72 11.13 -1.50
N LEU A 45 3.03 10.17 -2.11
CA LEU A 45 1.57 10.20 -2.26
C LEU A 45 0.86 10.44 -0.91
N LEU A 46 1.18 9.64 0.09
CA LEU A 46 0.56 9.75 1.41
C LEU A 46 0.88 11.07 2.08
N ASP A 47 2.09 11.58 1.91
CA ASP A 47 2.50 12.88 2.41
C ASP A 47 1.71 14.02 1.74
N VAL A 48 1.58 13.97 0.42
CA VAL A 48 0.80 14.95 -0.36
C VAL A 48 -0.68 14.92 0.04
N LEU A 49 -1.28 13.74 0.15
CA LEU A 49 -2.68 13.61 0.57
C LEU A 49 -2.92 14.14 1.98
N ALA A 50 -1.99 13.90 2.89
CA ALA A 50 -2.12 14.33 4.28
C ALA A 50 -1.89 15.84 4.49
N ASN A 51 -1.09 16.49 3.65
CA ASN A 51 -0.59 17.84 3.89
C ASN A 51 -0.94 18.87 2.82
N CYS A 52 -1.19 18.46 1.57
CA CYS A 52 -1.40 19.38 0.44
C CYS A 52 -2.84 19.41 -0.07
N HIS A 53 -3.60 18.36 0.14
CA HIS A 53 -5.03 18.24 -0.22
C HIS A 53 -5.37 18.58 -1.68
N PRO A 54 -4.68 17.97 -2.69
CA PRO A 54 -4.97 18.22 -4.10
C PRO A 54 -6.40 17.77 -4.46
N LYS A 55 -7.01 18.44 -5.43
CA LYS A 55 -8.35 18.10 -5.94
C LYS A 55 -8.35 16.87 -6.84
N GLU A 56 -7.26 16.69 -7.58
CA GLU A 56 -7.08 15.55 -8.49
C GLU A 56 -5.74 14.88 -8.21
N VAL A 57 -5.76 13.56 -8.16
CA VAL A 57 -4.57 12.73 -7.95
C VAL A 57 -4.52 11.63 -8.98
N LEU A 58 -3.42 11.53 -9.70
CA LEU A 58 -3.13 10.44 -10.62
C LEU A 58 -1.87 9.71 -10.13
N ILE A 59 -2.01 8.41 -9.90
CA ILE A 59 -0.87 7.55 -9.58
C ILE A 59 -0.70 6.48 -10.65
N ASN A 60 0.53 6.04 -10.84
CA ASN A 60 0.86 4.92 -11.69
C ASN A 60 2.05 4.16 -11.15
N ASP A 61 2.15 2.89 -11.50
CA ASP A 61 3.30 2.04 -11.30
C ASP A 61 3.23 0.89 -12.30
N ILE A 62 4.38 0.34 -12.69
CA ILE A 62 4.43 -0.81 -13.58
C ILE A 62 3.86 -2.08 -12.93
N ASN A 63 3.87 -2.16 -11.60
CA ASN A 63 3.36 -3.30 -10.86
C ASN A 63 1.82 -3.25 -10.78
N ALA A 64 1.18 -4.12 -11.53
CA ALA A 64 -0.28 -4.19 -11.61
C ALA A 64 -0.95 -4.56 -10.29
N GLU A 65 -0.33 -5.46 -9.51
CA GLU A 65 -0.81 -5.90 -8.20
C GLU A 65 -0.77 -4.77 -7.18
N LEU A 66 0.28 -3.95 -7.23
CA LEU A 66 0.41 -2.75 -6.41
C LEU A 66 -0.70 -1.75 -6.71
N ILE A 67 -0.93 -1.43 -7.98
CA ILE A 67 -2.00 -0.52 -8.40
C ILE A 67 -3.37 -1.10 -8.06
N GLY A 68 -3.59 -2.40 -8.25
CA GLY A 68 -4.81 -3.09 -7.82
C GLY A 68 -5.06 -2.94 -6.33
N THR A 69 -4.01 -3.00 -5.52
CA THR A 69 -4.08 -2.79 -4.07
C THR A 69 -4.49 -1.35 -3.72
N TYR A 70 -3.90 -0.34 -4.35
CA TYR A 70 -4.33 1.05 -4.18
C TYR A 70 -5.80 1.26 -4.54
N LYS A 71 -6.27 0.64 -5.63
CA LYS A 71 -7.69 0.71 -6.03
C LYS A 71 -8.61 0.11 -4.97
N GLN A 72 -8.24 -1.04 -4.39
CA GLN A 72 -9.04 -1.67 -3.34
C GLN A 72 -9.03 -0.86 -2.04
N ILE A 73 -7.92 -0.24 -1.68
CA ILE A 73 -7.85 0.69 -0.54
C ILE A 73 -8.76 1.89 -0.77
N ARG A 74 -8.79 2.44 -1.98
CA ARG A 74 -9.66 3.56 -2.34
C ARG A 74 -11.14 3.19 -2.29
N ASP A 75 -11.50 2.04 -2.85
CA ASP A 75 -12.89 1.70 -3.14
C ASP A 75 -13.53 0.78 -2.09
N ASN A 76 -12.75 -0.05 -1.38
CA ASN A 76 -13.22 -1.09 -0.46
C ASN A 76 -12.39 -1.14 0.84
N ILE A 77 -12.08 0.02 1.41
CA ILE A 77 -11.17 0.12 2.57
C ILE A 77 -11.67 -0.68 3.77
N ASP A 78 -12.95 -0.69 4.05
CA ASP A 78 -13.51 -1.39 5.21
C ASP A 78 -13.32 -2.91 5.10
N ASP A 79 -13.54 -3.47 3.93
CA ASP A 79 -13.32 -4.89 3.67
C ASP A 79 -11.82 -5.26 3.73
N VAL A 80 -10.97 -4.41 3.18
CA VAL A 80 -9.50 -4.58 3.24
C VAL A 80 -9.03 -4.61 4.69
N VAL A 81 -9.45 -3.64 5.50
CA VAL A 81 -9.07 -3.54 6.90
C VAL A 81 -9.58 -4.73 7.71
N ALA A 82 -10.84 -5.13 7.51
CA ALA A 82 -11.44 -6.26 8.22
C ALA A 82 -10.70 -7.58 7.94
N LEU A 83 -10.40 -7.86 6.69
CA LEU A 83 -9.67 -9.08 6.31
C LEU A 83 -8.20 -9.06 6.76
N LEU A 84 -7.54 -7.91 6.71
CA LEU A 84 -6.19 -7.77 7.24
C LEU A 84 -6.14 -8.00 8.75
N ALA A 85 -7.10 -7.46 9.49
CA ALA A 85 -7.19 -7.65 10.94
C ALA A 85 -7.39 -9.12 11.29
N GLU A 86 -8.28 -9.83 10.60
CA GLU A 86 -8.51 -11.27 10.79
C GLU A 86 -7.24 -12.09 10.50
N LEU A 87 -6.55 -11.79 9.41
CA LEU A 87 -5.28 -12.43 9.04
C LEU A 87 -4.20 -12.21 10.09
N GLN A 88 -4.09 -10.99 10.59
CA GLN A 88 -3.11 -10.61 11.61
C GLN A 88 -3.36 -11.34 12.94
N GLU A 89 -4.60 -11.41 13.40
CA GLU A 89 -4.96 -12.16 14.60
C GLU A 89 -4.60 -13.63 14.48
N ARG A 90 -4.98 -14.28 13.40
CA ARG A 90 -4.65 -15.67 13.12
C ARG A 90 -3.14 -15.92 13.07
N PHE A 91 -2.38 -14.98 12.51
CA PHE A 91 -0.93 -15.09 12.41
C PHE A 91 -0.27 -14.95 13.79
N TRP A 92 -0.75 -14.03 14.61
CA TRP A 92 -0.18 -13.79 15.94
C TRP A 92 -0.44 -14.93 16.94
N GLU A 93 -1.55 -15.63 16.80
CA GLU A 93 -1.90 -16.80 17.65
C GLU A 93 -0.99 -18.01 17.40
N LYS A 94 -0.25 -18.03 16.31
CA LYS A 94 0.59 -19.16 15.90
C LYS A 94 2.02 -19.04 16.41
N ASP A 95 2.68 -20.20 16.61
CA ASP A 95 4.12 -20.29 16.81
C ASP A 95 4.90 -20.05 15.50
N ASP A 96 6.23 -19.96 15.58
CA ASP A 96 7.06 -19.62 14.41
C ASP A 96 6.94 -20.65 13.27
N ALA A 97 6.85 -21.94 13.58
CA ALA A 97 6.72 -22.99 12.57
C ALA A 97 5.38 -22.88 11.82
N THR A 98 4.27 -22.71 12.55
CA THR A 98 2.94 -22.57 11.96
C THR A 98 2.71 -21.22 11.28
N ARG A 99 3.39 -20.15 11.73
CA ARG A 99 3.45 -18.85 11.01
C ARG A 99 4.08 -19.00 9.64
N LYS A 100 5.18 -19.75 9.56
CA LYS A 100 5.85 -20.02 8.28
C LYS A 100 4.94 -20.80 7.34
N GLU A 101 4.27 -21.83 7.83
CA GLU A 101 3.30 -22.60 7.04
C GLU A 101 2.16 -21.71 6.54
N MET A 102 1.60 -20.88 7.39
CA MET A 102 0.54 -19.93 7.02
C MET A 102 1.03 -18.95 5.95
N TYR A 103 2.22 -18.38 6.13
CA TYR A 103 2.82 -17.47 5.14
C TYR A 103 2.96 -18.14 3.77
N MET A 104 3.49 -19.35 3.73
CA MET A 104 3.67 -20.10 2.48
C MET A 104 2.34 -20.47 1.82
N ALA A 105 1.32 -20.85 2.58
CA ALA A 105 -0.01 -21.12 2.07
C ALA A 105 -0.67 -19.85 1.48
N LYS A 106 -0.52 -18.70 2.14
CA LYS A 106 -1.03 -17.41 1.65
C LYS A 106 -0.29 -16.93 0.42
N ARG A 107 1.02 -17.16 0.35
CA ARG A 107 1.82 -16.87 -0.85
C ARG A 107 1.36 -17.69 -2.06
N GLU A 108 1.10 -18.98 -1.87
CA GLU A 108 0.59 -19.83 -2.92
C GLU A 108 -0.82 -19.37 -3.39
N ARG A 109 -1.69 -19.05 -2.43
CA ARG A 109 -3.01 -18.49 -2.76
C ARG A 109 -2.91 -17.20 -3.55
N PHE A 110 -2.03 -16.31 -3.17
CA PHE A 110 -1.75 -15.07 -3.90
C PHE A 110 -1.29 -15.36 -5.34
N ASN A 111 -0.35 -16.29 -5.53
CA ASN A 111 0.12 -16.66 -6.85
C ASN A 111 -1.01 -17.23 -7.72
N GLN A 112 -1.91 -18.03 -7.16
CA GLN A 112 -3.10 -18.54 -7.87
C GLN A 112 -4.02 -17.39 -8.32
N LEU A 113 -4.25 -16.40 -7.47
CA LEU A 113 -5.05 -15.22 -7.80
C LEU A 113 -4.42 -14.40 -8.92
N ILE A 114 -3.10 -14.18 -8.86
CA ILE A 114 -2.36 -13.48 -9.92
C ILE A 114 -2.46 -14.24 -11.24
N PHE A 115 -2.27 -15.54 -11.23
CA PHE A 115 -2.37 -16.39 -12.43
C PHE A 115 -3.78 -16.33 -13.05
N ALA A 116 -4.82 -16.22 -12.22
CA ALA A 116 -6.20 -16.08 -12.64
C ALA A 116 -6.60 -14.64 -13.02
N ASN A 117 -5.68 -13.68 -12.99
CA ASN A 117 -5.93 -12.24 -13.17
C ASN A 117 -7.00 -11.69 -12.21
N SER A 118 -7.09 -12.22 -11.01
CA SER A 118 -8.01 -11.73 -9.98
C SER A 118 -7.40 -10.51 -9.26
N THR A 119 -8.14 -9.40 -9.25
CA THR A 119 -7.69 -8.12 -8.68
C THR A 119 -8.61 -7.60 -7.57
N GLY A 120 -9.32 -8.48 -6.90
CA GLY A 120 -10.28 -8.14 -5.84
C GLY A 120 -9.64 -7.82 -4.49
N VAL A 121 -10.50 -7.73 -3.48
CA VAL A 121 -10.11 -7.41 -2.09
C VAL A 121 -9.13 -8.46 -1.54
N GLU A 122 -9.38 -9.75 -1.77
CA GLU A 122 -8.48 -10.82 -1.31
C GLU A 122 -7.07 -10.66 -1.85
N THR A 123 -6.92 -10.36 -3.12
CA THR A 123 -5.60 -10.14 -3.74
C THR A 123 -4.87 -8.96 -3.10
N ALA A 124 -5.56 -7.85 -2.86
CA ALA A 124 -5.00 -6.68 -2.20
C ALA A 124 -4.57 -6.98 -0.75
N VAL A 125 -5.41 -7.68 0.00
CA VAL A 125 -5.12 -8.08 1.39
C VAL A 125 -3.88 -8.97 1.45
N LEU A 126 -3.79 -9.97 0.58
CA LEU A 126 -2.62 -10.84 0.53
C LEU A 126 -1.36 -10.11 0.06
N PHE A 127 -1.49 -9.18 -0.88
CA PHE A 127 -0.37 -8.33 -1.30
C PHE A 127 0.21 -7.55 -0.11
N ILE A 128 -0.62 -6.92 0.69
CA ILE A 128 -0.19 -6.18 1.88
C ILE A 128 0.43 -7.12 2.92
N PHE A 129 -0.24 -8.23 3.22
CA PHE A 129 0.22 -9.22 4.21
C PHE A 129 1.61 -9.79 3.86
N LEU A 130 1.83 -10.12 2.59
CA LEU A 130 3.10 -10.72 2.13
C LEU A 130 4.25 -9.71 2.01
N ASN A 131 3.96 -8.41 1.93
CA ASN A 131 4.94 -7.33 1.79
C ASN A 131 5.11 -6.46 3.04
N LYS A 132 4.86 -7.02 4.18
CA LYS A 132 4.99 -6.35 5.45
C LYS A 132 6.35 -6.57 6.11
#